data_97e6c5d825250f9440c7797a0991d056
#
_entry.id   97e6c5d825250f9440c7797a0991d056
#
_cell.length_a   1.000
_cell.length_b   1.000
_cell.length_c   1.000
_cell.angle_alpha   90.00
_cell.angle_beta   90.00
_cell.angle_gamma   90.00
#
_symmetry.space_group_name_H-M   'P 1'
#
loop_
_entity.id
_entity.type
_entity.pdbx_description
1 polymer ?
#
loop_
_entity_poly.entity_id
_entity_poly.type
_entity_poly.pdbx_seq_one_letter_code
_entity_poly.pdbx_strand_id
1 'polypeptide(L)'
;MFLREVKVRLASRTITGMPAPKPNATLSILQNVGVFSGFTESEFASLAERMVQKKFGEGELVFGEGEPCLGLYVIESGHVRIFKSSAGGREQVLSIDGPGGSIAEIPVFDGGSYPASAQAVTPATLLFISKQEFRALCLQHPEVPLKVLRVVGSRLRRLVGIIEELSFTTVRHRLAALLVRLANSEGTRGSNGITFTLPVNNNELAAQIGTVRELVSRNMSRLQSDGLIAIDGRTIVVPDLKKLEAELVDAS
;
A
#
# COMPACT_ATOMS: atom_id res chain seq x y z
N MET A 1 -0.98 40.06 18.65
CA MET A 1 0.29 40.37 18.01
C MET A 1 1.29 39.28 18.41
N PHE A 2 1.42 38.23 17.60
CA PHE A 2 2.54 37.28 17.50
C PHE A 2 2.17 36.24 16.43
N LEU A 3 2.32 36.64 15.18
CA LEU A 3 2.37 35.72 14.03
C LEU A 3 3.75 35.08 14.04
N ARG A 4 3.85 33.80 14.38
CA ARG A 4 5.05 32.99 14.14
C ARG A 4 5.01 32.47 12.71
N GLU A 5 5.83 33.09 11.87
CA GLU A 5 6.18 32.56 10.55
C GLU A 5 6.83 31.19 10.68
N VAL A 6 6.12 30.17 10.22
CA VAL A 6 6.72 28.87 9.93
C VAL A 6 7.40 28.98 8.58
N LYS A 7 8.69 29.26 8.57
CA LYS A 7 9.54 29.14 7.39
C LYS A 7 9.61 27.67 6.97
N VAL A 8 8.78 27.29 5.99
CA VAL A 8 8.96 26.06 5.25
C VAL A 8 10.27 26.19 4.49
N ARG A 9 11.32 25.53 4.96
CA ARG A 9 12.57 25.36 4.23
C ARG A 9 12.28 24.43 3.03
N LEU A 10 11.99 25.01 1.88
CA LEU A 10 12.17 24.35 0.60
C LEU A 10 13.67 24.07 0.44
N ALA A 11 14.09 22.89 0.87
CA ALA A 11 15.38 22.36 0.48
C ALA A 11 15.27 21.96 -1.00
N SER A 12 15.71 22.84 -1.88
CA SER A 12 16.03 22.49 -3.26
C SER A 12 17.12 21.42 -3.22
N ARG A 13 16.71 20.14 -3.17
CA ARG A 13 17.65 19.04 -3.36
C ARG A 13 18.06 19.02 -4.82
N THR A 14 19.25 19.54 -5.10
CA THR A 14 19.99 19.31 -6.33
C THR A 14 20.00 17.81 -6.60
N ILE A 15 19.38 17.38 -7.69
CA ILE A 15 19.39 16.00 -8.16
C ILE A 15 20.80 15.68 -8.60
N THR A 16 21.64 15.23 -7.69
CA THR A 16 22.96 14.69 -8.05
C THR A 16 22.70 13.31 -8.65
N GLY A 17 22.92 13.19 -9.96
CA GLY A 17 22.71 11.96 -10.71
C GLY A 17 23.55 10.81 -10.14
N MET A 18 22.88 9.79 -9.60
CA MET A 18 23.48 8.50 -9.36
C MET A 18 23.63 7.75 -10.70
N PRO A 19 24.64 6.88 -10.85
CA PRO A 19 24.85 6.11 -12.09
C PRO A 19 23.59 5.33 -12.45
N ALA A 20 23.32 5.24 -13.76
CA ALA A 20 22.24 4.44 -14.30
C ALA A 20 22.27 3.02 -13.73
N PRO A 21 21.12 2.42 -13.40
CA PRO A 21 21.05 1.06 -12.84
C PRO A 21 21.68 0.08 -13.82
N LYS A 22 22.21 -1.06 -13.28
CA LYS A 22 22.76 -2.12 -14.13
C LYS A 22 21.65 -2.64 -15.05
N PRO A 23 21.75 -2.57 -16.38
CA PRO A 23 20.64 -2.77 -17.33
C PRO A 23 19.88 -4.10 -17.12
N ASN A 24 20.59 -5.18 -16.83
CA ASN A 24 19.97 -6.51 -16.74
C ASN A 24 19.05 -6.74 -15.52
N ALA A 25 19.35 -6.13 -14.37
CA ALA A 25 18.49 -6.30 -13.18
C ALA A 25 17.22 -5.46 -13.30
N THR A 26 17.32 -4.25 -13.85
CA THR A 26 16.18 -3.36 -14.09
C THR A 26 15.22 -3.94 -15.13
N LEU A 27 15.75 -4.55 -16.21
CA LEU A 27 14.93 -5.15 -17.26
C LEU A 27 14.05 -6.30 -16.73
N SER A 28 14.59 -7.19 -15.89
CA SER A 28 13.81 -8.31 -15.34
C SER A 28 12.66 -7.85 -14.43
N ILE A 29 12.83 -6.72 -13.75
CA ILE A 29 11.79 -6.14 -12.89
C ILE A 29 10.72 -5.48 -13.76
N LEU A 30 11.11 -4.69 -14.76
CA LEU A 30 10.19 -4.01 -15.66
C LEU A 30 9.31 -5.01 -16.44
N GLN A 31 9.84 -6.19 -16.81
CA GLN A 31 9.09 -7.26 -17.46
C GLN A 31 7.95 -7.82 -16.59
N ASN A 32 8.11 -7.78 -15.26
CA ASN A 32 7.10 -8.23 -14.30
C ASN A 32 6.08 -7.15 -13.93
N VAL A 33 6.32 -5.89 -14.32
CA VAL A 33 5.40 -4.78 -14.06
C VAL A 33 4.23 -4.84 -15.05
N GLY A 34 3.03 -5.08 -14.54
CA GLY A 34 1.83 -5.25 -15.37
C GLY A 34 1.56 -4.10 -16.36
N VAL A 35 1.98 -2.88 -16.02
CA VAL A 35 1.89 -1.68 -16.87
C VAL A 35 2.74 -1.79 -18.13
N PHE A 36 3.85 -2.53 -18.08
CA PHE A 36 4.80 -2.68 -19.18
C PHE A 36 4.75 -4.08 -19.82
N SER A 37 3.81 -4.93 -19.44
CA SER A 37 3.68 -6.28 -20.05
C SER A 37 3.41 -6.16 -21.55
N GLY A 38 4.18 -6.87 -22.36
CA GLY A 38 4.08 -6.83 -23.83
C GLY A 38 5.09 -5.91 -24.51
N PHE A 39 6.00 -5.29 -23.77
CA PHE A 39 7.16 -4.58 -24.35
C PHE A 39 8.15 -5.58 -24.94
N THR A 40 8.80 -5.19 -26.04
CA THR A 40 9.96 -5.88 -26.59
C THR A 40 11.22 -5.56 -25.76
N GLU A 41 12.27 -6.37 -25.91
CA GLU A 41 13.54 -6.10 -25.21
C GLU A 41 14.13 -4.73 -25.53
N SER A 42 14.00 -4.27 -26.78
CA SER A 42 14.47 -2.95 -27.20
C SER A 42 13.67 -1.80 -26.55
N GLU A 43 12.36 -1.99 -26.36
CA GLU A 43 11.49 -1.03 -25.70
C GLU A 43 11.78 -0.96 -24.19
N PHE A 44 12.03 -2.11 -23.55
CA PHE A 44 12.48 -2.12 -22.16
C PHE A 44 13.83 -1.46 -21.97
N ALA A 45 14.78 -1.66 -22.88
CA ALA A 45 16.08 -0.99 -22.83
C ALA A 45 15.93 0.53 -22.94
N SER A 46 15.13 1.01 -23.90
CA SER A 46 14.82 2.43 -24.08
C SER A 46 14.10 3.04 -22.88
N LEU A 47 13.22 2.29 -22.22
CA LEU A 47 12.55 2.71 -20.99
C LEU A 47 13.55 2.80 -19.84
N ALA A 48 14.38 1.77 -19.67
CA ALA A 48 15.36 1.70 -18.58
C ALA A 48 16.38 2.88 -18.63
N GLU A 49 16.79 3.29 -19.83
CA GLU A 49 17.68 4.46 -20.03
C GLU A 49 17.06 5.77 -19.53
N ARG A 50 15.73 5.89 -19.53
CA ARG A 50 14.99 7.08 -19.11
C ARG A 50 14.57 7.05 -17.64
N MET A 51 14.72 5.90 -16.98
CA MET A 51 14.37 5.73 -15.59
C MET A 51 15.54 6.06 -14.68
N VAL A 52 15.23 6.71 -13.55
CA VAL A 52 16.18 7.03 -12.50
C VAL A 52 15.88 6.20 -11.27
N GLN A 53 16.88 5.49 -10.76
CA GLN A 53 16.75 4.75 -9.52
C GLN A 53 16.80 5.70 -8.33
N LYS A 54 15.85 5.58 -7.40
CA LYS A 54 15.78 6.31 -6.15
C LYS A 54 15.71 5.33 -4.98
N LYS A 55 16.47 5.58 -3.92
CA LYS A 55 16.49 4.76 -2.71
C LYS A 55 15.86 5.51 -1.56
N PHE A 56 15.07 4.79 -0.76
CA PHE A 56 14.36 5.31 0.39
C PHE A 56 14.65 4.42 1.59
N GLY A 57 14.98 5.03 2.73
CA GLY A 57 15.09 4.35 4.01
C GLY A 57 13.71 3.96 4.55
N GLU A 58 13.67 3.04 5.52
CA GLU A 58 12.45 2.73 6.26
C GLU A 58 11.86 3.99 6.91
N GLY A 59 10.55 4.20 6.76
CA GLY A 59 9.85 5.39 7.23
C GLY A 59 10.07 6.65 6.37
N GLU A 60 10.89 6.61 5.31
CA GLU A 60 11.13 7.76 4.44
C GLU A 60 9.94 8.00 3.50
N LEU A 61 9.53 9.27 3.40
CA LEU A 61 8.45 9.70 2.52
C LEU A 61 8.93 9.74 1.07
N VAL A 62 8.19 9.08 0.17
CA VAL A 62 8.44 9.10 -1.27
C VAL A 62 7.85 10.37 -1.88
N PHE A 63 6.62 10.72 -1.48
CA PHE A 63 5.92 11.97 -1.78
C PHE A 63 4.78 12.19 -0.78
N GLY A 64 4.40 13.46 -0.60
CA GLY A 64 3.30 13.88 0.27
C GLY A 64 2.00 14.13 -0.49
N GLU A 65 0.86 13.93 0.19
CA GLU A 65 -0.46 14.34 -0.31
C GLU A 65 -0.46 15.84 -0.63
N GLY A 66 -1.04 16.22 -1.77
CA GLY A 66 -1.13 17.61 -2.24
C GLY A 66 0.10 18.14 -2.95
N GLU A 67 1.25 17.44 -2.91
CA GLU A 67 2.43 17.84 -3.68
C GLU A 67 2.22 17.68 -5.19
N PRO A 68 2.85 18.54 -6.02
CA PRO A 68 2.80 18.41 -7.48
C PRO A 68 3.35 17.07 -7.95
N CYS A 69 2.64 16.39 -8.85
CA CYS A 69 3.12 15.15 -9.43
C CYS A 69 4.32 15.36 -10.35
N LEU A 70 5.45 14.77 -10.01
CA LEU A 70 6.67 14.79 -10.80
C LEU A 70 6.77 13.62 -11.79
N GLY A 71 6.11 12.49 -11.52
CA GLY A 71 6.18 11.31 -12.36
C GLY A 71 5.65 10.06 -11.68
N LEU A 72 5.85 8.93 -12.35
CA LEU A 72 5.45 7.58 -11.96
C LEU A 72 6.63 6.89 -11.27
N TYR A 73 6.34 6.05 -10.28
CA TYR A 73 7.31 5.19 -9.64
C TYR A 73 6.93 3.72 -9.83
N VAL A 74 7.93 2.88 -10.02
CA VAL A 74 7.83 1.41 -10.01
C VAL A 74 8.68 0.89 -8.86
N ILE A 75 8.12 0.00 -8.06
CA ILE A 75 8.81 -0.59 -6.92
C ILE A 75 9.73 -1.71 -7.42
N GLU A 76 11.04 -1.50 -7.32
CA GLU A 76 12.06 -2.49 -7.65
C GLU A 76 12.28 -3.44 -6.48
N SER A 77 12.38 -2.91 -5.26
CA SER A 77 12.52 -3.70 -4.03
C SER A 77 11.94 -2.96 -2.83
N GLY A 78 11.64 -3.70 -1.77
CA GLY A 78 10.99 -3.18 -0.58
C GLY A 78 9.48 -3.02 -0.73
N HIS A 79 8.86 -2.34 0.24
CA HIS A 79 7.41 -2.13 0.28
C HIS A 79 7.11 -0.66 0.55
N VAL A 80 6.05 -0.15 -0.09
CA VAL A 80 5.59 1.24 0.04
C VAL A 80 4.11 1.24 0.44
N ARG A 81 3.77 1.94 1.51
CA ARG A 81 2.38 2.17 1.90
C ARG A 81 1.85 3.46 1.28
N ILE A 82 0.62 3.41 0.81
CA ILE A 82 -0.15 4.56 0.36
C ILE A 82 -1.18 4.88 1.44
N PHE A 83 -1.22 6.11 1.92
CA PHE A 83 -2.08 6.46 3.04
C PHE A 83 -2.57 7.91 2.97
N LYS A 84 -3.66 8.18 3.69
CA LYS A 84 -4.16 9.54 3.96
C LYS A 84 -4.14 9.81 5.44
N SER A 85 -3.89 11.07 5.79
CA SER A 85 -3.92 11.55 7.18
C SER A 85 -5.08 12.52 7.37
N SER A 86 -5.84 12.35 8.46
CA SER A 86 -6.84 13.31 8.87
C SER A 86 -6.19 14.52 9.56
N ALA A 87 -6.92 15.64 9.68
CA ALA A 87 -6.46 16.82 10.43
C ALA A 87 -6.10 16.50 11.89
N GLY A 88 -6.69 15.45 12.48
CA GLY A 88 -6.39 14.97 13.83
C GLY A 88 -5.23 13.96 13.89
N GLY A 89 -4.46 13.77 12.83
CA GLY A 89 -3.29 12.90 12.78
C GLY A 89 -3.62 11.41 12.67
N ARG A 90 -4.89 11.00 12.47
CA ARG A 90 -5.24 9.60 12.19
C ARG A 90 -4.89 9.26 10.74
N GLU A 91 -4.24 8.13 10.55
CA GLU A 91 -3.89 7.61 9.24
C GLU A 91 -4.85 6.50 8.80
N GLN A 92 -5.18 6.51 7.52
CA GLN A 92 -5.86 5.42 6.83
C GLN A 92 -4.96 4.89 5.73
N VAL A 93 -4.49 3.66 5.88
CA VAL A 93 -3.73 2.97 4.83
C VAL A 93 -4.68 2.52 3.73
N LEU A 94 -4.41 2.93 2.51
CA LEU A 94 -5.18 2.57 1.32
C LEU A 94 -4.61 1.32 0.63
N SER A 95 -3.27 1.20 0.58
CA SER A 95 -2.58 0.02 0.07
C SER A 95 -1.18 -0.10 0.63
N ILE A 96 -0.62 -1.32 0.57
CA ILE A 96 0.82 -1.59 0.71
C ILE A 96 1.20 -2.34 -0.57
N ASP A 97 2.05 -1.72 -1.37
CA ASP A 97 2.50 -2.23 -2.64
C ASP A 97 3.96 -2.70 -2.54
N GLY A 98 4.29 -3.82 -3.17
CA GLY A 98 5.62 -4.44 -3.19
C GLY A 98 6.26 -4.46 -4.58
N PRO A 99 7.34 -5.22 -4.77
CA PRO A 99 8.07 -5.30 -6.04
C PRO A 99 7.16 -5.61 -7.24
N GLY A 100 7.35 -4.90 -8.34
CA GLY A 100 6.49 -4.96 -9.54
C GLY A 100 5.23 -4.10 -9.44
N GLY A 101 4.94 -3.49 -8.30
CA GLY A 101 3.88 -2.50 -8.15
C GLY A 101 4.26 -1.15 -8.75
N SER A 102 3.25 -0.41 -9.23
CA SER A 102 3.40 0.99 -9.67
C SER A 102 2.58 1.92 -8.79
N ILE A 103 3.07 3.12 -8.55
CA ILE A 103 2.41 4.15 -7.74
C ILE A 103 2.47 5.51 -8.44
N ALA A 104 1.51 6.39 -8.13
CA ALA A 104 1.36 7.73 -8.71
C ALA A 104 0.88 7.76 -10.17
N GLU A 105 0.15 6.76 -10.64
CA GLU A 105 -0.37 6.70 -12.01
C GLU A 105 -1.42 7.80 -12.27
N ILE A 106 -2.35 8.03 -11.33
CA ILE A 106 -3.47 8.97 -11.49
C ILE A 106 -2.97 10.37 -11.84
N PRO A 107 -2.14 11.02 -11.02
CA PRO A 107 -1.74 12.40 -11.27
C PRO A 107 -0.80 12.56 -12.47
N VAL A 108 -0.21 11.48 -12.96
CA VAL A 108 0.54 11.51 -14.22
C VAL A 108 -0.37 11.75 -15.41
N PHE A 109 -1.62 11.21 -15.39
CA PHE A 109 -2.58 11.34 -16.47
C PHE A 109 -3.47 12.59 -16.36
N ASP A 110 -4.02 12.87 -15.16
CA ASP A 110 -4.97 13.97 -14.96
C ASP A 110 -4.30 15.34 -14.72
N GLY A 111 -3.00 15.33 -14.43
CA GLY A 111 -2.23 16.55 -14.18
C GLY A 111 -2.36 17.11 -12.77
N GLY A 112 -3.08 16.43 -11.90
CA GLY A 112 -3.30 16.83 -10.51
C GLY A 112 -2.09 16.64 -9.60
N SER A 113 -2.29 16.97 -8.33
CA SER A 113 -1.36 16.68 -7.24
C SER A 113 -1.50 15.22 -6.78
N TYR A 114 -0.56 14.73 -5.98
CA TYR A 114 -0.69 13.42 -5.37
C TYR A 114 -1.93 13.35 -4.45
N PRO A 115 -2.86 12.41 -4.67
CA PRO A 115 -4.11 12.33 -3.90
C PRO A 115 -3.93 11.71 -2.51
N ALA A 116 -2.78 11.12 -2.23
CA ALA A 116 -2.40 10.46 -0.98
C ALA A 116 -0.89 10.52 -0.81
N SER A 117 -0.40 10.28 0.40
CA SER A 117 1.03 10.17 0.69
C SER A 117 1.54 8.76 0.42
N ALA A 118 2.82 8.65 0.05
CA ALA A 118 3.53 7.38 -0.11
C ALA A 118 4.78 7.34 0.78
N GLN A 119 4.96 6.24 1.53
CA GLN A 119 6.08 6.07 2.46
C GLN A 119 6.65 4.66 2.38
N ALA A 120 7.96 4.54 2.40
CA ALA A 120 8.65 3.26 2.46
C ALA A 120 8.40 2.57 3.83
N VAL A 121 7.88 1.35 3.81
CA VAL A 121 7.64 0.52 5.02
C VAL A 121 8.89 -0.27 5.39
N THR A 122 9.67 -0.63 4.38
CA THR A 122 11.01 -1.23 4.50
C THR A 122 11.97 -0.43 3.66
N PRO A 123 13.30 -0.57 3.80
CA PRO A 123 14.23 0.00 2.83
C PRO A 123 13.81 -0.37 1.42
N ALA A 124 13.59 0.63 0.57
CA ALA A 124 12.99 0.45 -0.75
C ALA A 124 13.84 1.10 -1.85
N THR A 125 13.85 0.45 -3.01
CA THR A 125 14.41 1.01 -4.24
C THR A 125 13.29 1.17 -5.25
N LEU A 126 13.13 2.38 -5.78
CA LEU A 126 12.09 2.73 -6.75
C LEU A 126 12.73 3.20 -8.05
N LEU A 127 12.15 2.79 -9.17
CA LEU A 127 12.47 3.32 -10.50
C LEU A 127 11.49 4.46 -10.80
N PHE A 128 12.02 5.63 -11.08
CA PHE A 128 11.24 6.84 -11.36
C PHE A 128 11.30 7.20 -12.83
N ILE A 129 10.14 7.46 -13.43
CA ILE A 129 10.02 8.05 -14.76
C ILE A 129 9.27 9.38 -14.66
N SER A 130 9.80 10.45 -15.28
CA SER A 130 9.15 11.75 -15.26
C SER A 130 7.79 11.71 -16.00
N LYS A 131 6.88 12.60 -15.60
CA LYS A 131 5.59 12.78 -16.26
C LYS A 131 5.70 12.99 -17.77
N GLN A 132 6.70 13.78 -18.21
CA GLN A 132 6.93 14.07 -19.62
C GLN A 132 7.36 12.82 -20.39
N GLU A 133 8.32 12.07 -19.86
CA GLU A 133 8.80 10.83 -20.47
C GLU A 133 7.73 9.74 -20.50
N PHE A 134 6.94 9.63 -19.43
CA PHE A 134 5.84 8.66 -19.38
C PHE A 134 4.74 9.02 -20.39
N ARG A 135 4.42 10.30 -20.55
CA ARG A 135 3.46 10.75 -21.57
C ARG A 135 3.95 10.46 -23.00
N ALA A 136 5.25 10.71 -23.26
CA ALA A 136 5.84 10.37 -24.56
C ALA A 136 5.77 8.86 -24.84
N LEU A 137 6.01 8.03 -23.85
CA LEU A 137 5.85 6.58 -23.92
C LEU A 137 4.42 6.17 -24.28
N CYS A 138 3.41 6.75 -23.61
CA CYS A 138 2.00 6.47 -23.89
C CYS A 138 1.58 6.84 -25.32
N LEU A 139 2.15 7.89 -25.89
CA LEU A 139 1.87 8.29 -27.28
C LEU A 139 2.53 7.36 -28.28
N GLN A 140 3.68 6.79 -27.97
CA GLN A 140 4.40 5.84 -28.83
C GLN A 140 3.81 4.41 -28.73
N HIS A 141 3.24 4.07 -27.57
CA HIS A 141 2.70 2.73 -27.24
C HIS A 141 1.25 2.85 -26.73
N PRO A 142 0.24 2.89 -27.63
CA PRO A 142 -1.17 3.11 -27.27
C PRO A 142 -1.77 2.05 -26.31
N GLU A 143 -1.17 0.85 -26.24
CA GLU A 143 -1.55 -0.22 -25.31
C GLU A 143 -1.17 0.08 -23.86
N VAL A 144 -0.14 0.89 -23.60
CA VAL A 144 0.31 1.25 -22.25
C VAL A 144 -0.79 1.94 -21.45
N PRO A 145 -1.48 2.98 -21.97
CA PRO A 145 -2.60 3.60 -21.26
C PRO A 145 -3.71 2.60 -20.88
N LEU A 146 -4.03 1.63 -21.75
CA LEU A 146 -5.04 0.61 -21.47
C LEU A 146 -4.64 -0.31 -20.31
N LYS A 147 -3.34 -0.65 -20.20
CA LYS A 147 -2.82 -1.45 -19.10
C LYS A 147 -2.84 -0.68 -17.77
N VAL A 148 -2.45 0.60 -17.82
CA VAL A 148 -2.54 1.49 -16.65
C VAL A 148 -4.00 1.63 -16.19
N LEU A 149 -4.95 1.79 -17.12
CA LEU A 149 -6.38 1.84 -16.78
C LEU A 149 -6.87 0.56 -16.08
N ARG A 150 -6.33 -0.62 -16.44
CA ARG A 150 -6.64 -1.86 -15.72
C ARG A 150 -6.13 -1.82 -14.27
N VAL A 151 -4.91 -1.32 -14.05
CA VAL A 151 -4.34 -1.17 -12.69
C VAL A 151 -5.18 -0.18 -11.87
N VAL A 152 -5.49 0.99 -12.44
CA VAL A 152 -6.33 2.01 -11.79
C VAL A 152 -7.73 1.46 -11.48
N GLY A 153 -8.34 0.76 -12.44
CA GLY A 153 -9.66 0.12 -12.26
C GLY A 153 -9.66 -0.94 -11.15
N SER A 154 -8.59 -1.72 -11.02
CA SER A 154 -8.43 -2.68 -9.92
C SER A 154 -8.33 -1.97 -8.56
N ARG A 155 -7.57 -0.87 -8.49
CA ARG A 155 -7.45 -0.06 -7.26
C ARG A 155 -8.77 0.59 -6.90
N LEU A 156 -9.51 1.11 -7.87
CA LEU A 156 -10.83 1.69 -7.64
C LEU A 156 -11.80 0.66 -7.03
N ARG A 157 -11.86 -0.56 -7.57
CA ARG A 157 -12.66 -1.64 -7.00
C ARG A 157 -12.26 -1.95 -5.56
N ARG A 158 -10.95 -1.96 -5.26
CA ARG A 158 -10.47 -2.17 -3.88
C ARG A 158 -10.91 -1.04 -2.93
N LEU A 159 -10.84 0.23 -3.38
CA LEU A 159 -11.30 1.38 -2.58
C LEU A 159 -12.81 1.33 -2.33
N VAL A 160 -13.61 0.93 -3.32
CA VAL A 160 -15.05 0.69 -3.15
C VAL A 160 -15.28 -0.36 -2.06
N GLY A 161 -14.58 -1.50 -2.10
CA GLY A 161 -14.66 -2.53 -1.05
C GLY A 161 -14.30 -1.99 0.35
N ILE A 162 -13.26 -1.15 0.48
CA ILE A 162 -12.94 -0.50 1.76
C ILE A 162 -14.08 0.41 2.23
N ILE A 163 -14.71 1.17 1.33
CA ILE A 163 -15.86 2.03 1.66
C ILE A 163 -17.04 1.19 2.14
N GLU A 164 -17.34 0.08 1.46
CA GLU A 164 -18.39 -0.86 1.88
C GLU A 164 -18.11 -1.40 3.28
N GLU A 165 -16.90 -1.92 3.53
CA GLU A 165 -16.50 -2.42 4.85
C GLU A 165 -16.64 -1.34 5.94
N LEU A 166 -16.21 -0.10 5.69
CA LEU A 166 -16.30 0.98 6.66
C LEU A 166 -17.72 1.48 6.89
N SER A 167 -18.59 1.40 5.89
CA SER A 167 -19.95 1.94 5.93
C SER A 167 -20.97 0.94 6.49
N PHE A 168 -20.81 -0.35 6.18
CA PHE A 168 -21.83 -1.36 6.46
C PHE A 168 -21.40 -2.38 7.52
N THR A 169 -20.13 -2.34 8.02
CA THR A 169 -19.67 -3.31 9.01
C THR A 169 -19.19 -2.68 10.30
N THR A 170 -19.40 -3.37 11.42
CA THR A 170 -18.87 -2.94 12.72
C THR A 170 -17.35 -3.16 12.82
N VAL A 171 -16.70 -2.47 13.78
CA VAL A 171 -15.27 -2.75 14.08
C VAL A 171 -15.04 -4.20 14.46
N ARG A 172 -15.99 -4.83 15.18
CA ARG A 172 -15.93 -6.25 15.55
C ARG A 172 -15.92 -7.13 14.31
N HIS A 173 -16.84 -6.89 13.39
CA HIS A 173 -16.93 -7.63 12.12
C HIS A 173 -15.63 -7.50 11.30
N ARG A 174 -15.11 -6.27 11.09
CA ARG A 174 -13.87 -6.07 10.34
C ARG A 174 -12.67 -6.75 11.00
N LEU A 175 -12.60 -6.73 12.34
CA LEU A 175 -11.55 -7.42 13.08
C LEU A 175 -11.67 -8.94 12.93
N ALA A 176 -12.87 -9.51 13.07
CA ALA A 176 -13.12 -10.94 12.87
C ALA A 176 -12.73 -11.37 11.43
N ALA A 177 -13.12 -10.59 10.40
CA ALA A 177 -12.73 -10.84 9.01
C ALA A 177 -11.21 -10.87 8.81
N LEU A 178 -10.48 -9.93 9.43
CA LEU A 178 -9.02 -9.91 9.38
C LEU A 178 -8.43 -11.17 10.04
N LEU A 179 -8.91 -11.55 11.22
CA LEU A 179 -8.44 -12.75 11.94
C LEU A 179 -8.73 -14.05 11.17
N VAL A 180 -9.92 -14.18 10.57
CA VAL A 180 -10.26 -15.31 9.69
C VAL A 180 -9.32 -15.40 8.50
N ARG A 181 -9.03 -14.27 7.85
CA ARG A 181 -8.07 -14.22 6.73
C ARG A 181 -6.68 -14.67 7.16
N LEU A 182 -6.16 -14.17 8.28
CA LEU A 182 -4.85 -14.56 8.82
C LEU A 182 -4.82 -16.04 9.21
N ALA A 183 -5.88 -16.55 9.85
CA ALA A 183 -6.00 -17.96 10.19
C ALA A 183 -5.93 -18.87 8.94
N ASN A 184 -6.55 -18.44 7.82
CA ASN A 184 -6.54 -19.19 6.57
C ASN A 184 -5.22 -19.10 5.79
N SER A 185 -4.53 -17.93 5.83
CA SER A 185 -3.30 -17.70 5.06
C SER A 185 -2.03 -18.14 5.79
N GLU A 186 -1.96 -17.94 7.10
CA GLU A 186 -0.74 -18.10 7.90
C GLU A 186 -0.91 -19.11 9.06
N GLY A 187 -2.15 -19.61 9.26
CA GLY A 187 -2.49 -20.45 10.38
C GLY A 187 -1.99 -21.89 10.27
N THR A 188 -1.46 -22.41 11.37
CA THR A 188 -1.11 -23.83 11.52
C THR A 188 -2.20 -24.54 12.32
N ARG A 189 -2.76 -25.63 11.78
CA ARG A 189 -3.77 -26.44 12.44
C ARG A 189 -3.13 -27.33 13.51
N GLY A 190 -3.68 -27.27 14.72
CA GLY A 190 -3.27 -28.08 15.88
C GLY A 190 -4.46 -28.71 16.61
N SER A 191 -4.21 -29.39 17.72
CA SER A 191 -5.24 -30.03 18.56
C SER A 191 -6.23 -29.02 19.17
N ASN A 192 -5.78 -27.77 19.37
CA ASN A 192 -6.57 -26.71 20.03
C ASN A 192 -7.18 -25.70 19.03
N GLY A 193 -7.15 -25.99 17.74
CA GLY A 193 -7.64 -25.09 16.68
C GLY A 193 -6.54 -24.63 15.74
N ILE A 194 -6.73 -23.43 15.15
CA ILE A 194 -5.78 -22.81 14.22
C ILE A 194 -4.98 -21.76 14.99
N THR A 195 -3.66 -21.85 14.93
CA THR A 195 -2.74 -20.92 15.60
C THR A 195 -1.95 -20.12 14.58
N PHE A 196 -1.83 -18.80 14.79
CA PHE A 196 -0.99 -17.91 13.99
C PHE A 196 -0.45 -16.76 14.85
N THR A 197 0.59 -16.09 14.35
CA THR A 197 1.17 -14.91 15.03
C THR A 197 0.73 -13.65 14.31
N LEU A 198 0.23 -12.66 15.06
CA LEU A 198 -0.10 -11.35 14.48
C LEU A 198 1.17 -10.71 13.88
N PRO A 199 1.18 -10.41 12.58
CA PRO A 199 2.34 -9.84 11.91
C PRO A 199 2.63 -8.41 12.36
N VAL A 200 1.62 -7.73 12.93
CA VAL A 200 1.64 -6.30 13.26
C VAL A 200 1.09 -6.02 14.67
N ASN A 201 1.32 -4.83 15.20
CA ASN A 201 0.79 -4.39 16.48
C ASN A 201 -0.65 -3.84 16.37
N ASN A 202 -1.30 -3.54 17.51
CA ASN A 202 -2.69 -3.06 17.54
C ASN A 202 -2.89 -1.68 16.87
N ASN A 203 -1.87 -0.82 16.78
CA ASN A 203 -1.97 0.45 16.05
C ASN A 203 -2.06 0.18 14.54
N GLU A 204 -1.24 -0.73 14.04
CA GLU A 204 -1.22 -1.13 12.64
C GLU A 204 -2.48 -1.93 12.26
N LEU A 205 -2.96 -2.81 13.17
CA LEU A 205 -4.26 -3.47 12.98
C LEU A 205 -5.40 -2.45 12.87
N ALA A 206 -5.39 -1.43 13.75
CA ALA A 206 -6.37 -0.35 13.71
C ALA A 206 -6.35 0.42 12.39
N ALA A 207 -5.15 0.74 11.89
CA ALA A 207 -5.00 1.39 10.58
C ALA A 207 -5.51 0.50 9.43
N GLN A 208 -5.27 -0.83 9.50
CA GLN A 208 -5.73 -1.78 8.48
C GLN A 208 -7.25 -1.92 8.42
N ILE A 209 -7.93 -1.91 9.58
CA ILE A 209 -9.39 -2.06 9.65
C ILE A 209 -10.15 -0.72 9.82
N GLY A 210 -9.46 0.42 9.65
CA GLY A 210 -10.06 1.74 9.66
C GLY A 210 -10.69 2.13 11.01
N THR A 211 -9.92 1.97 12.11
CA THR A 211 -10.39 2.29 13.46
C THR A 211 -9.25 2.84 14.33
N VAL A 212 -9.44 2.90 15.64
CA VAL A 212 -8.43 3.31 16.64
C VAL A 212 -8.02 2.13 17.52
N ARG A 213 -6.78 2.19 18.05
CA ARG A 213 -6.18 1.13 18.86
C ARG A 213 -7.07 0.64 20.00
N GLU A 214 -7.74 1.56 20.68
CA GLU A 214 -8.59 1.30 21.84
C GLU A 214 -9.77 0.39 21.45
N LEU A 215 -10.36 0.62 20.26
CA LEU A 215 -11.44 -0.21 19.75
C LEU A 215 -10.95 -1.59 19.31
N VAL A 216 -9.76 -1.70 18.74
CA VAL A 216 -9.13 -3.00 18.46
C VAL A 216 -8.95 -3.77 19.76
N SER A 217 -8.28 -3.18 20.76
CA SER A 217 -8.03 -3.84 22.06
C SER A 217 -9.32 -4.29 22.73
N ARG A 218 -10.37 -3.45 22.73
CA ARG A 218 -11.68 -3.78 23.31
C ARG A 218 -12.35 -4.94 22.57
N ASN A 219 -12.31 -4.95 21.24
CA ASN A 219 -12.95 -6.02 20.47
C ASN A 219 -12.14 -7.33 20.53
N MET A 220 -10.81 -7.28 20.59
CA MET A 220 -9.97 -8.45 20.85
C MET A 220 -10.34 -9.11 22.19
N SER A 221 -10.44 -8.31 23.28
CA SER A 221 -10.87 -8.82 24.59
C SER A 221 -12.27 -9.40 24.57
N ARG A 222 -13.21 -8.82 23.81
CA ARG A 222 -14.57 -9.36 23.66
C ARG A 222 -14.58 -10.69 22.90
N LEU A 223 -13.87 -10.79 21.76
CA LEU A 223 -13.77 -12.05 21.03
C LEU A 223 -13.13 -13.16 21.89
N GLN A 224 -12.18 -12.80 22.76
CA GLN A 224 -11.59 -13.74 23.71
C GLN A 224 -12.57 -14.14 24.81
N SER A 225 -13.33 -13.20 25.39
CA SER A 225 -14.34 -13.52 26.41
C SER A 225 -15.48 -14.39 25.87
N ASP A 226 -15.80 -14.22 24.58
CA ASP A 226 -16.82 -15.02 23.87
C ASP A 226 -16.28 -16.39 23.43
N GLY A 227 -14.99 -16.70 23.73
CA GLY A 227 -14.36 -17.98 23.41
C GLY A 227 -14.09 -18.20 21.93
N LEU A 228 -14.16 -17.13 21.10
CA LEU A 228 -13.91 -17.18 19.66
C LEU A 228 -12.43 -17.21 19.32
N ILE A 229 -11.60 -16.61 20.18
CA ILE A 229 -10.14 -16.62 20.09
C ILE A 229 -9.52 -16.79 21.46
N ALA A 230 -8.27 -17.26 21.52
CA ALA A 230 -7.41 -17.15 22.69
C ALA A 230 -6.16 -16.34 22.30
N ILE A 231 -5.67 -15.51 23.22
CA ILE A 231 -4.55 -14.58 22.98
C ILE A 231 -3.42 -14.91 23.96
N ASP A 232 -2.23 -15.17 23.43
CA ASP A 232 -0.99 -15.29 24.18
C ASP A 232 0.09 -14.41 23.56
N GLY A 233 0.29 -13.21 24.11
CA GLY A 233 1.15 -12.18 23.56
C GLY A 233 0.69 -11.78 22.17
N ARG A 234 1.45 -12.16 21.12
CA ARG A 234 1.12 -11.94 19.71
C ARG A 234 0.53 -13.17 19.03
N THR A 235 0.48 -14.29 19.74
CA THR A 235 -0.07 -15.53 19.22
C THR A 235 -1.58 -15.55 19.41
N ILE A 236 -2.31 -15.86 18.35
CA ILE A 236 -3.76 -16.04 18.35
C ILE A 236 -4.06 -17.50 18.08
N VAL A 237 -4.92 -18.06 18.92
CA VAL A 237 -5.51 -19.37 18.69
C VAL A 237 -7.00 -19.19 18.38
N VAL A 238 -7.46 -19.73 17.28
CA VAL A 238 -8.87 -19.79 16.89
C VAL A 238 -9.35 -21.22 17.12
N PRO A 239 -10.08 -21.49 18.21
CA PRO A 239 -10.51 -22.87 18.55
C PRO A 239 -11.46 -23.46 17.51
N ASP A 240 -12.36 -22.63 16.97
CA ASP A 240 -13.33 -23.02 15.95
C ASP A 240 -13.47 -21.90 14.91
N LEU A 241 -12.88 -22.13 13.73
CA LEU A 241 -12.90 -21.14 12.66
C LEU A 241 -14.34 -20.83 12.19
N LYS A 242 -15.22 -21.83 12.15
CA LYS A 242 -16.61 -21.64 11.71
C LYS A 242 -17.38 -20.70 12.63
N LYS A 243 -17.13 -20.77 13.95
CA LYS A 243 -17.73 -19.83 14.91
C LYS A 243 -17.24 -18.41 14.71
N LEU A 244 -15.95 -18.24 14.40
CA LEU A 244 -15.41 -16.92 14.09
C LEU A 244 -15.93 -16.38 12.74
N GLU A 245 -16.12 -17.28 11.75
CA GLU A 245 -16.74 -16.94 10.47
C GLU A 245 -18.21 -16.54 10.62
N ALA A 246 -18.94 -17.08 11.60
CA ALA A 246 -20.33 -16.69 11.87
C ALA A 246 -20.46 -15.21 12.26
N GLU A 247 -19.45 -14.62 12.91
CA GLU A 247 -19.39 -13.16 13.19
C GLU A 247 -19.46 -12.30 11.91
N LEU A 248 -19.20 -12.90 10.74
CA LEU A 248 -19.24 -12.21 9.44
C LEU A 248 -20.63 -12.20 8.81
N VAL A 249 -21.56 -12.98 9.32
CA VAL A 249 -22.94 -13.13 8.79
C VAL A 249 -23.92 -12.23 9.55
N ASP A 250 -23.68 -11.95 10.83
CA ASP A 250 -24.61 -11.23 11.71
C ASP A 250 -24.56 -9.69 11.59
N ALA A 251 -23.93 -9.15 10.56
CA ALA A 251 -23.77 -7.69 10.36
C ALA A 251 -24.83 -7.06 9.43
N SER A 252 -26.02 -7.69 9.32
CA SER A 252 -27.17 -7.19 8.51
C SER A 252 -28.19 -6.49 9.39
#